data_10d6bc74fdb5aba013a44fca9bb98ed9
#
_entry.id   10d6bc74fdb5aba013a44fca9bb98ed9
#
_cell.length_a   1.000
_cell.length_b   1.000
_cell.length_c   1.000
_cell.angle_alpha   90.00
_cell.angle_beta   90.00
_cell.angle_gamma   90.00
#
_symmetry.space_group_name_H-M   'P 1'
#
loop_
_entity.id
_entity.type
_entity.pdbx_description
1 polymer ?
#
loop_
_entity_poly.entity_id
_entity_poly.type
_entity_poly.pdbx_seq_one_letter_code
_entity_poly.pdbx_strand_id
1 'polypeptide(L)'
;MKEKFLSGLFGSIFMLISFLSNSQTTQNPVIFADVPDAAMIRVGNTYYMSSTTMHMSPGLPIMKSTDLVNWNLVSYAYDTLASMDELNLSNGKSTYGRGSWASSLRYHNGLYYATTFAQTTGKTYIFTTKNIEKGPWKVSSFRPSYHDHSLFFDEDGKVYLIYGAGKIRLTELEADALAVKAGANEQVLIENAGLPSGTGGGLPAEGSQLFKVNGKYYLFNITWPRGSMRTVVIHRADKITGPYEGRVGFQDSGVAQGGLIDTPDGKWYAYLFRDYGAVGRIPYLVPVNWEDGWPVLGNNGKVPETLDLPASKGLMHGIAASDEFSRKKTEPALPLVWQWNHNPDNKLWSVTERKGFLRLKTGRIDTAFVSARNTLTQRTIGPESSASVSIDVSNMKEGDFAGLGLLQKNYGVVGIKVGKGSASIVMVSAITGKAEEAESIPFDKRKVYLKVDCNFRDKKDTAGFFYSLDGKSWLPVGKPLKMSYTIPHFMGYRYSLFNYATKQVGGYADFDYFRLIVNNEK
;
A
#
# COMPACT_ATOMS: atom_id res chain seq x y z
N MET A 1 90.66 -4.74 22.45
CA MET A 1 89.54 -5.25 21.66
C MET A 1 88.38 -5.28 22.57
N LYS A 2 87.45 -4.35 22.44
CA LYS A 2 86.22 -4.26 23.23
C LYS A 2 85.09 -4.10 22.23
N GLU A 3 84.29 -5.16 22.06
CA GLU A 3 83.03 -5.10 21.28
C GLU A 3 81.98 -4.44 22.13
N LYS A 4 81.28 -3.47 21.54
CA LYS A 4 80.07 -2.82 22.12
C LYS A 4 78.82 -3.46 21.52
N PHE A 5 78.05 -4.09 22.36
CA PHE A 5 76.68 -4.50 22.04
C PHE A 5 75.77 -3.27 22.01
N LEU A 6 75.10 -3.07 20.90
CA LEU A 6 74.04 -2.08 20.76
C LEU A 6 72.67 -2.83 20.81
N SER A 7 71.91 -2.66 21.89
CA SER A 7 70.56 -3.18 22.02
C SER A 7 69.56 -2.21 21.37
N GLY A 8 68.96 -2.61 20.25
CA GLY A 8 67.92 -1.89 19.62
C GLY A 8 66.56 -2.20 20.26
N LEU A 9 65.95 -1.18 20.78
CA LEU A 9 64.56 -1.24 21.34
C LEU A 9 63.58 -1.07 20.20
N PHE A 10 62.87 -2.16 19.79
CA PHE A 10 61.76 -2.09 18.85
C PHE A 10 60.49 -1.73 19.63
N GLY A 11 60.06 -0.48 19.57
CA GLY A 11 58.79 -0.03 20.06
C GLY A 11 57.65 -0.36 19.04
N SER A 12 56.84 -1.37 19.34
CA SER A 12 55.65 -1.66 18.57
C SER A 12 54.57 -0.62 18.86
N ILE A 13 54.33 0.31 17.93
CA ILE A 13 53.19 1.22 17.98
C ILE A 13 51.95 0.44 17.55
N PHE A 14 51.11 0.06 18.49
CA PHE A 14 49.77 -0.43 18.23
C PHE A 14 48.90 0.75 17.80
N MET A 15 48.67 0.91 16.50
CA MET A 15 47.68 1.84 15.98
C MET A 15 46.27 1.27 16.26
N LEU A 16 45.60 1.78 17.28
CA LEU A 16 44.19 1.54 17.49
C LEU A 16 43.42 2.22 16.33
N ILE A 17 43.05 1.44 15.31
CA ILE A 17 42.08 1.87 14.32
C ILE A 17 40.73 1.79 14.99
N SER A 18 40.25 2.93 15.51
CA SER A 18 38.86 3.09 15.91
C SER A 18 37.99 2.97 14.65
N PHE A 19 37.37 1.81 14.46
CA PHE A 19 36.23 1.71 13.53
C PHE A 19 35.12 2.58 14.10
N LEU A 20 35.04 3.82 13.64
CA LEU A 20 33.80 4.58 13.72
C LEU A 20 32.77 3.80 12.89
N SER A 21 32.00 2.92 13.53
CA SER A 21 30.79 2.42 12.92
C SER A 21 29.89 3.64 12.73
N ASN A 22 29.83 4.14 11.50
CA ASN A 22 28.75 5.03 11.12
C ASN A 22 27.46 4.28 11.41
N SER A 23 26.80 4.61 12.50
CA SER A 23 25.42 4.20 12.75
C SER A 23 24.62 4.75 11.57
N GLN A 24 24.29 3.87 10.64
CA GLN A 24 23.49 4.23 9.49
C GLN A 24 22.05 4.39 10.00
N THR A 25 21.64 5.62 10.27
CA THR A 25 20.31 5.96 10.73
C THR A 25 19.33 5.96 9.56
N THR A 26 18.18 5.32 9.75
CA THR A 26 17.08 5.40 8.80
C THR A 26 16.18 6.60 9.08
N GLN A 27 15.52 7.13 8.08
CA GLN A 27 14.62 8.27 8.21
C GLN A 27 13.15 7.83 8.16
N ASN A 28 12.30 8.49 8.93
CA ASN A 28 10.85 8.46 8.73
C ASN A 28 10.43 9.42 7.58
N PRO A 29 9.43 9.05 6.78
CA PRO A 29 8.73 7.76 6.77
C PRO A 29 9.60 6.62 6.24
N VAL A 30 9.45 5.41 6.79
CA VAL A 30 10.21 4.22 6.34
C VAL A 30 9.79 3.76 4.93
N ILE A 31 8.55 4.06 4.54
CA ILE A 31 8.03 3.85 3.19
C ILE A 31 7.31 5.13 2.76
N PHE A 32 7.70 5.72 1.63
CA PHE A 32 7.05 6.92 1.12
C PHE A 32 6.11 6.58 -0.06
N ALA A 33 5.21 5.64 0.18
CA ALA A 33 4.18 5.18 -0.74
C ALA A 33 2.90 4.81 0.02
N ASP A 34 1.79 4.68 -0.68
CA ASP A 34 0.50 4.28 -0.10
C ASP A 34 0.53 2.82 0.40
N VAL A 35 0.68 2.66 1.71
CA VAL A 35 0.60 1.38 2.44
C VAL A 35 -0.30 1.58 3.66
N PRO A 36 -1.62 1.69 3.42
CA PRO A 36 -2.57 2.07 4.45
C PRO A 36 -2.95 0.91 5.36
N ASP A 37 -3.40 1.24 6.58
CA ASP A 37 -4.01 0.31 7.53
C ASP A 37 -3.16 -0.94 7.76
N ALA A 38 -1.85 -0.76 7.94
CA ALA A 38 -0.92 -1.85 8.10
C ALA A 38 -1.24 -2.71 9.33
N ALA A 39 -1.15 -4.02 9.17
CA ALA A 39 -1.09 -5.00 10.26
C ALA A 39 0.23 -5.75 10.17
N MET A 40 0.95 -5.86 11.28
CA MET A 40 2.30 -6.39 11.31
C MET A 40 2.45 -7.50 12.34
N ILE A 41 3.24 -8.52 12.01
CA ILE A 41 3.65 -9.60 12.92
C ILE A 41 5.15 -9.86 12.78
N ARG A 42 5.74 -10.40 13.84
CA ARG A 42 7.08 -10.98 13.83
C ARG A 42 6.99 -12.50 14.02
N VAL A 43 7.71 -13.23 13.18
CA VAL A 43 7.87 -14.69 13.31
C VAL A 43 9.36 -15.00 13.28
N GLY A 44 9.92 -15.36 14.43
CA GLY A 44 11.37 -15.43 14.61
C GLY A 44 12.03 -14.07 14.38
N ASN A 45 12.98 -14.01 13.45
CA ASN A 45 13.69 -12.77 13.07
C ASN A 45 13.10 -12.10 11.81
N THR A 46 11.89 -12.48 11.41
CA THR A 46 11.26 -11.97 10.19
C THR A 46 9.97 -11.23 10.53
N TYR A 47 9.80 -10.07 9.93
CA TYR A 47 8.58 -9.27 10.01
C TYR A 47 7.75 -9.46 8.76
N TYR A 48 6.45 -9.58 8.93
CA TYR A 48 5.48 -9.58 7.84
C TYR A 48 4.44 -8.50 8.08
N MET A 49 4.06 -7.82 7.01
CA MET A 49 3.10 -6.74 7.02
C MET A 49 2.07 -6.95 5.92
N SER A 50 0.79 -6.79 6.23
CA SER A 50 -0.29 -6.67 5.27
C SER A 50 -0.87 -5.26 5.28
N SER A 51 -1.53 -4.86 4.19
CA SER A 51 -2.18 -3.55 4.09
C SER A 51 -3.44 -3.58 3.23
N THR A 52 -4.27 -2.57 3.38
CA THR A 52 -5.44 -2.32 2.55
C THR A 52 -5.06 -2.14 1.07
N THR A 53 -5.89 -2.67 0.17
CA THR A 53 -5.75 -2.47 -1.28
C THR A 53 -7.05 -2.05 -1.97
N MET A 54 -8.13 -1.92 -1.24
CA MET A 54 -9.44 -1.53 -1.76
C MET A 54 -9.89 -2.43 -2.94
N HIS A 55 -10.00 -1.85 -4.11
CA HIS A 55 -10.48 -2.49 -5.33
C HIS A 55 -9.37 -3.10 -6.19
N MET A 56 -8.09 -2.98 -5.77
CA MET A 56 -6.96 -3.51 -6.54
C MET A 56 -6.89 -5.03 -6.49
N SER A 57 -6.52 -5.64 -7.60
CA SER A 57 -6.28 -7.09 -7.76
C SER A 57 -4.87 -7.34 -8.33
N PRO A 58 -4.08 -8.25 -7.73
CA PRO A 58 -4.34 -9.02 -6.51
C PRO A 58 -4.42 -8.13 -5.27
N GLY A 59 -4.96 -8.64 -4.15
CA GLY A 59 -5.17 -7.86 -2.93
C GLY A 59 -4.63 -8.49 -1.66
N LEU A 60 -4.59 -7.68 -0.60
CA LEU A 60 -3.88 -7.93 0.64
C LEU A 60 -2.41 -8.31 0.38
N PRO A 61 -1.58 -7.33 -0.01
CA PRO A 61 -0.15 -7.57 -0.20
C PRO A 61 0.48 -8.03 1.11
N ILE A 62 1.35 -9.01 1.01
CA ILE A 62 2.22 -9.42 2.10
C ILE A 62 3.61 -8.88 1.80
N MET A 63 4.11 -8.06 2.69
CA MET A 63 5.46 -7.53 2.66
C MET A 63 6.30 -8.18 3.75
N LYS A 64 7.58 -8.40 3.47
CA LYS A 64 8.56 -9.03 4.35
C LYS A 64 9.73 -8.09 4.61
N SER A 65 10.20 -8.06 5.84
CA SER A 65 11.42 -7.39 6.25
C SER A 65 12.15 -8.20 7.32
N THR A 66 13.46 -7.98 7.48
CA THR A 66 14.26 -8.49 8.60
C THR A 66 14.79 -7.37 9.50
N ASP A 67 14.46 -6.12 9.16
CA ASP A 67 15.02 -4.93 9.82
C ASP A 67 13.99 -3.80 10.04
N LEU A 68 12.71 -4.02 9.75
CA LEU A 68 11.60 -3.06 9.82
C LEU A 68 11.69 -1.88 8.83
N VAL A 69 12.77 -1.77 8.06
CA VAL A 69 13.05 -0.65 7.14
C VAL A 69 12.94 -1.07 5.69
N ASN A 70 13.60 -2.18 5.34
CA ASN A 70 13.69 -2.67 3.97
C ASN A 70 12.63 -3.75 3.72
N TRP A 71 11.55 -3.36 3.03
CA TRP A 71 10.39 -4.19 2.79
C TRP A 71 10.35 -4.70 1.36
N ASN A 72 10.00 -5.97 1.17
CA ASN A 72 9.78 -6.57 -0.14
C ASN A 72 8.39 -7.18 -0.21
N LEU A 73 7.67 -6.93 -1.29
CA LEU A 73 6.46 -7.68 -1.61
C LEU A 73 6.84 -9.14 -1.87
N VAL A 74 6.21 -10.07 -1.17
CA VAL A 74 6.50 -11.51 -1.27
C VAL A 74 5.30 -12.33 -1.75
N SER A 75 4.07 -11.88 -1.46
CA SER A 75 2.85 -12.53 -1.95
C SER A 75 1.62 -11.59 -1.83
N TYR A 76 0.49 -12.11 -2.26
CA TYR A 76 -0.84 -11.56 -2.02
C TYR A 76 -1.74 -12.66 -1.44
N ALA A 77 -2.66 -12.28 -0.55
CA ALA A 77 -3.57 -13.25 0.05
C ALA A 77 -4.62 -13.77 -0.94
N TYR A 78 -4.91 -13.01 -2.00
CA TYR A 78 -5.81 -13.42 -3.08
C TYR A 78 -5.46 -12.76 -4.41
N ASP A 79 -5.74 -13.45 -5.53
CA ASP A 79 -5.64 -12.89 -6.88
C ASP A 79 -6.86 -12.01 -7.19
N THR A 80 -8.07 -12.51 -6.89
CA THR A 80 -9.33 -11.79 -6.99
C THR A 80 -10.20 -12.11 -5.76
N LEU A 81 -10.82 -11.07 -5.18
CA LEU A 81 -11.61 -11.24 -3.96
C LEU A 81 -12.91 -12.03 -4.21
N ALA A 82 -13.62 -11.69 -5.28
CA ALA A 82 -14.84 -12.34 -5.75
C ALA A 82 -15.06 -12.00 -7.23
N SER A 83 -15.94 -12.74 -7.91
CA SER A 83 -16.39 -12.41 -9.27
C SER A 83 -17.80 -11.84 -9.22
N MET A 84 -17.91 -10.53 -9.47
CA MET A 84 -19.18 -9.78 -9.53
C MET A 84 -18.98 -8.49 -10.35
N ASP A 85 -20.06 -7.90 -10.80
CA ASP A 85 -20.05 -6.74 -11.69
C ASP A 85 -19.20 -5.58 -11.15
N GLU A 86 -19.35 -5.27 -9.86
CA GLU A 86 -18.63 -4.18 -9.19
C GLU A 86 -17.12 -4.40 -9.20
N LEU A 87 -16.69 -5.63 -8.92
CA LEU A 87 -15.27 -6.02 -8.92
C LEU A 87 -14.71 -6.20 -10.34
N ASN A 88 -15.57 -6.42 -11.33
CA ASN A 88 -15.18 -6.60 -12.73
C ASN A 88 -15.30 -5.30 -13.57
N LEU A 89 -15.68 -4.18 -12.97
CA LEU A 89 -16.03 -2.94 -13.68
C LEU A 89 -17.07 -3.20 -14.78
N SER A 90 -18.05 -4.05 -14.56
CA SER A 90 -19.06 -4.46 -15.55
C SER A 90 -20.39 -3.77 -15.30
N ASN A 91 -21.19 -3.61 -16.37
CA ASN A 91 -22.54 -3.04 -16.31
C ASN A 91 -22.61 -1.65 -15.63
N GLY A 92 -21.57 -0.81 -15.84
CA GLY A 92 -21.48 0.52 -15.24
C GLY A 92 -21.25 0.54 -13.73
N LYS A 93 -20.94 -0.62 -13.13
CA LYS A 93 -20.70 -0.74 -11.69
C LYS A 93 -19.21 -0.73 -11.36
N SER A 94 -18.87 -0.33 -10.13
CA SER A 94 -17.50 -0.33 -9.61
C SER A 94 -17.46 -0.53 -8.09
N THR A 95 -16.31 -0.94 -7.57
CA THR A 95 -16.09 -1.09 -6.13
C THR A 95 -15.05 -0.10 -5.57
N TYR A 96 -14.90 1.04 -6.22
CA TYR A 96 -14.02 2.09 -5.72
C TYR A 96 -14.32 2.44 -4.25
N GLY A 97 -13.30 2.32 -3.37
CA GLY A 97 -13.44 2.56 -1.95
C GLY A 97 -14.33 1.58 -1.18
N ARG A 98 -14.71 0.44 -1.76
CA ARG A 98 -15.62 -0.55 -1.15
C ARG A 98 -15.14 -2.00 -1.28
N GLY A 99 -13.90 -2.20 -1.73
CA GLY A 99 -13.25 -3.51 -1.83
C GLY A 99 -12.74 -4.00 -0.47
N SER A 100 -11.52 -4.56 -0.43
CA SER A 100 -10.87 -5.02 0.80
C SER A 100 -10.31 -3.84 1.61
N TRP A 101 -10.77 -3.72 2.86
CA TRP A 101 -10.37 -2.68 3.80
C TRP A 101 -9.25 -3.14 4.74
N ALA A 102 -9.14 -2.49 5.91
CA ALA A 102 -8.14 -2.78 6.93
C ALA A 102 -8.01 -4.29 7.19
N SER A 103 -6.77 -4.71 7.37
CA SER A 103 -6.43 -6.12 7.56
C SER A 103 -5.99 -6.40 9.00
N SER A 104 -6.12 -7.67 9.41
CA SER A 104 -5.44 -8.20 10.57
C SER A 104 -4.56 -9.36 10.13
N LEU A 105 -3.32 -9.39 10.59
CA LEU A 105 -2.33 -10.43 10.29
C LEU A 105 -1.94 -11.15 11.57
N ARG A 106 -1.97 -12.50 11.57
CA ARG A 106 -1.62 -13.32 12.74
C ARG A 106 -0.85 -14.57 12.32
N TYR A 107 -0.05 -15.08 13.25
CA TYR A 107 0.58 -16.39 13.14
C TYR A 107 0.21 -17.20 14.39
N HIS A 108 -0.41 -18.36 14.19
CA HIS A 108 -0.83 -19.22 15.27
C HIS A 108 -0.71 -20.69 14.87
N ASN A 109 -0.07 -21.51 15.71
CA ASN A 109 0.06 -22.96 15.54
C ASN A 109 0.54 -23.39 14.13
N GLY A 110 1.56 -22.71 13.60
CA GLY A 110 2.14 -23.05 12.28
C GLY A 110 1.34 -22.55 11.08
N LEU A 111 0.27 -21.76 11.28
CA LEU A 111 -0.53 -21.15 10.23
C LEU A 111 -0.45 -19.62 10.31
N TYR A 112 -0.40 -19.01 9.15
CA TYR A 112 -0.60 -17.57 8.97
C TYR A 112 -2.06 -17.32 8.64
N TYR A 113 -2.61 -16.25 9.21
CA TYR A 113 -3.96 -15.77 9.01
C TYR A 113 -3.90 -14.31 8.55
N ALA A 114 -4.43 -14.01 7.38
CA ALA A 114 -4.66 -12.64 6.92
C ALA A 114 -6.16 -12.44 6.79
N THR A 115 -6.70 -11.38 7.39
CA THR A 115 -8.14 -11.15 7.37
C THR A 115 -8.46 -9.76 6.87
N THR A 116 -9.61 -9.60 6.25
CA THR A 116 -10.16 -8.31 5.82
C THR A 116 -11.67 -8.36 5.73
N PHE A 117 -12.30 -7.22 5.57
CA PHE A 117 -13.71 -7.12 5.24
C PHE A 117 -13.91 -6.33 3.95
N ALA A 118 -15.01 -6.58 3.25
CA ALA A 118 -15.35 -5.86 2.03
C ALA A 118 -16.82 -5.47 2.03
N GLN A 119 -17.09 -4.18 1.92
CA GLN A 119 -18.46 -3.66 1.91
C GLN A 119 -19.23 -4.12 0.67
N THR A 120 -18.59 -4.17 -0.50
CA THR A 120 -19.21 -4.60 -1.75
C THR A 120 -19.80 -6.00 -1.66
N THR A 121 -19.12 -6.93 -1.00
CA THR A 121 -19.62 -8.31 -0.80
C THR A 121 -20.43 -8.48 0.48
N GLY A 122 -20.33 -7.55 1.42
CA GLY A 122 -20.93 -7.61 2.76
C GLY A 122 -20.37 -8.74 3.61
N LYS A 123 -19.09 -9.12 3.40
CA LYS A 123 -18.45 -10.26 4.04
C LYS A 123 -17.13 -9.88 4.75
N THR A 124 -16.80 -10.69 5.74
CA THR A 124 -15.46 -10.82 6.32
C THR A 124 -14.79 -12.02 5.68
N TYR A 125 -13.50 -11.89 5.36
CA TYR A 125 -12.67 -12.90 4.72
C TYR A 125 -11.53 -13.28 5.64
N ILE A 126 -11.24 -14.58 5.71
CA ILE A 126 -10.09 -15.13 6.42
C ILE A 126 -9.30 -15.99 5.44
N PHE A 127 -8.07 -15.58 5.19
CA PHE A 127 -7.12 -16.29 4.34
C PHE A 127 -6.10 -16.99 5.23
N THR A 128 -5.82 -18.26 4.96
CA THR A 128 -4.88 -19.07 5.74
C THR A 128 -3.84 -19.73 4.85
N THR A 129 -2.60 -19.81 5.33
CA THR A 129 -1.52 -20.53 4.65
C THR A 129 -0.46 -21.02 5.64
N LYS A 130 0.24 -22.10 5.30
CA LYS A 130 1.47 -22.52 5.99
C LYS A 130 2.71 -21.78 5.48
N ASN A 131 2.62 -21.16 4.29
CA ASN A 131 3.73 -20.45 3.67
C ASN A 131 3.28 -19.06 3.23
N ILE A 132 3.51 -18.06 4.06
CA ILE A 132 3.08 -16.68 3.83
C ILE A 132 3.73 -16.03 2.59
N GLU A 133 4.93 -16.49 2.20
CA GLU A 133 5.69 -15.93 1.08
C GLU A 133 5.28 -16.51 -0.29
N LYS A 134 4.73 -17.74 -0.31
CA LYS A 134 4.43 -18.44 -1.56
C LYS A 134 3.00 -18.98 -1.66
N GLY A 135 2.24 -18.94 -0.56
CA GLY A 135 0.94 -19.59 -0.51
C GLY A 135 1.03 -21.14 -0.56
N PRO A 136 0.05 -21.86 -1.11
CA PRO A 136 -1.22 -21.27 -1.51
C PRO A 136 -2.03 -20.78 -0.30
N TRP A 137 -2.84 -19.76 -0.53
CA TRP A 137 -3.79 -19.27 0.45
C TRP A 137 -5.15 -19.98 0.30
N LYS A 138 -5.71 -20.43 1.41
CA LYS A 138 -7.08 -20.92 1.50
C LYS A 138 -7.96 -19.78 1.99
N VAL A 139 -9.17 -19.65 1.48
CA VAL A 139 -10.12 -18.61 1.87
C VAL A 139 -11.35 -19.20 2.52
N SER A 140 -11.78 -18.61 3.63
CA SER A 140 -13.11 -18.71 4.21
C SER A 140 -13.75 -17.33 4.24
N SER A 141 -15.07 -17.26 4.18
CA SER A 141 -15.78 -15.99 4.30
C SER A 141 -17.15 -16.18 4.93
N PHE A 142 -17.56 -15.21 5.75
CA PHE A 142 -18.87 -15.21 6.43
C PHE A 142 -19.43 -13.78 6.50
N ARG A 143 -20.69 -13.67 6.90
CA ARG A 143 -21.36 -12.39 7.13
C ARG A 143 -21.51 -12.14 8.64
N PRO A 144 -21.59 -10.86 9.05
CA PRO A 144 -21.49 -9.63 8.26
C PRO A 144 -20.05 -9.27 7.89
N SER A 145 -19.85 -8.12 7.22
CA SER A 145 -18.56 -7.47 7.07
C SER A 145 -18.20 -6.75 8.38
N TYR A 146 -17.44 -7.38 9.24
CA TYR A 146 -17.00 -6.81 10.52
C TYR A 146 -16.00 -5.68 10.28
N HIS A 147 -16.42 -4.46 10.61
CA HIS A 147 -15.66 -3.24 10.31
C HIS A 147 -14.36 -3.15 11.13
N ASP A 148 -13.24 -2.94 10.44
CA ASP A 148 -11.91 -2.68 11.01
C ASP A 148 -11.54 -3.65 12.15
N HIS A 149 -11.68 -4.93 11.85
CA HIS A 149 -11.52 -5.96 12.87
C HIS A 149 -10.07 -6.38 13.11
N SER A 150 -9.80 -6.79 14.34
CA SER A 150 -8.59 -7.49 14.78
C SER A 150 -8.92 -8.95 15.09
N LEU A 151 -8.29 -9.88 14.39
CA LEU A 151 -8.32 -11.30 14.76
C LEU A 151 -7.40 -11.53 15.96
N PHE A 152 -7.84 -12.28 16.95
CA PHE A 152 -7.05 -12.55 18.14
C PHE A 152 -7.23 -14.01 18.60
N PHE A 153 -6.11 -14.70 18.82
CA PHE A 153 -6.02 -16.02 19.42
C PHE A 153 -5.60 -15.85 20.87
N ASP A 154 -6.46 -16.20 21.82
CA ASP A 154 -6.15 -16.07 23.24
C ASP A 154 -5.51 -17.36 23.81
N GLU A 155 -4.85 -17.24 24.94
CA GLU A 155 -4.14 -18.35 25.61
C GLU A 155 -5.09 -19.42 26.14
N ASP A 156 -6.36 -19.10 26.35
CA ASP A 156 -7.41 -20.05 26.75
C ASP A 156 -7.92 -20.94 25.59
N GLY A 157 -7.33 -20.76 24.39
CA GLY A 157 -7.69 -21.49 23.16
C GLY A 157 -8.88 -20.93 22.41
N LYS A 158 -9.48 -19.84 22.88
CA LYS A 158 -10.57 -19.16 22.17
C LYS A 158 -10.04 -18.18 21.13
N VAL A 159 -10.86 -17.93 20.13
CA VAL A 159 -10.55 -17.03 19.02
C VAL A 159 -11.61 -15.96 18.93
N TYR A 160 -11.17 -14.72 18.74
CA TYR A 160 -12.05 -13.56 18.75
C TYR A 160 -11.82 -12.64 17.57
N LEU A 161 -12.90 -11.95 17.14
CA LEU A 161 -12.84 -10.72 16.38
C LEU A 161 -13.21 -9.54 17.28
N ILE A 162 -12.36 -8.53 17.31
CA ILE A 162 -12.59 -7.24 17.95
C ILE A 162 -12.82 -6.22 16.83
N TYR A 163 -13.93 -5.49 16.83
CA TYR A 163 -14.34 -4.68 15.68
C TYR A 163 -15.26 -3.52 16.07
N GLY A 164 -15.45 -2.61 15.13
CA GLY A 164 -16.41 -1.51 15.23
C GLY A 164 -15.80 -0.13 15.06
N ALA A 165 -16.65 0.87 15.14
CA ALA A 165 -16.28 2.27 15.08
C ALA A 165 -17.05 3.05 16.17
N GLY A 166 -16.33 3.75 17.04
CA GLY A 166 -16.83 4.38 18.26
C GLY A 166 -17.18 3.36 19.34
N LYS A 167 -18.16 2.52 19.08
CA LYS A 167 -18.50 1.36 19.93
C LYS A 167 -17.73 0.15 19.47
N ILE A 168 -16.83 -0.35 20.34
CA ILE A 168 -15.99 -1.52 20.04
C ILE A 168 -16.64 -2.77 20.63
N ARG A 169 -16.68 -3.80 19.82
CA ARG A 169 -17.33 -5.09 20.10
C ARG A 169 -16.38 -6.25 19.95
N LEU A 170 -16.78 -7.38 20.54
CA LEU A 170 -16.13 -8.65 20.42
C LEU A 170 -17.15 -9.73 20.03
N THR A 171 -16.75 -10.63 19.15
CA THR A 171 -17.47 -11.88 18.88
C THR A 171 -16.48 -13.05 18.88
N GLU A 172 -16.92 -14.22 19.38
CA GLU A 172 -16.12 -15.45 19.39
C GLU A 172 -16.25 -16.16 18.05
N LEU A 173 -15.13 -16.61 17.51
CA LEU A 173 -15.04 -17.47 16.33
C LEU A 173 -14.89 -18.94 16.75
N GLU A 174 -15.09 -19.85 15.79
CA GLU A 174 -14.67 -21.24 15.93
C GLU A 174 -13.14 -21.31 16.15
N ALA A 175 -12.66 -22.39 16.76
CA ALA A 175 -11.26 -22.54 17.15
C ALA A 175 -10.26 -22.46 15.97
N ASP A 176 -10.71 -22.75 14.76
CA ASP A 176 -9.93 -22.62 13.53
C ASP A 176 -10.00 -21.20 12.92
N ALA A 177 -10.73 -20.30 13.53
CA ALA A 177 -10.99 -18.92 13.09
C ALA A 177 -11.81 -18.79 11.79
N LEU A 178 -12.35 -19.84 11.20
CA LEU A 178 -12.92 -19.81 9.86
C LEU A 178 -14.41 -19.44 9.80
N ALA A 179 -15.07 -19.37 10.95
CA ALA A 179 -16.47 -19.01 11.07
C ALA A 179 -16.75 -18.34 12.42
N VAL A 180 -17.86 -17.62 12.51
CA VAL A 180 -18.41 -17.18 13.81
C VAL A 180 -18.92 -18.42 14.54
N LYS A 181 -18.55 -18.56 15.82
CA LYS A 181 -18.94 -19.69 16.65
C LYS A 181 -20.46 -19.77 16.80
N ALA A 182 -21.00 -20.96 16.66
CA ALA A 182 -22.44 -21.18 16.81
C ALA A 182 -22.92 -20.74 18.21
N GLY A 183 -23.93 -19.88 18.26
CA GLY A 183 -24.44 -19.33 19.51
C GLY A 183 -23.57 -18.25 20.16
N ALA A 184 -22.50 -17.78 19.50
CA ALA A 184 -21.71 -16.68 20.01
C ALA A 184 -22.55 -15.40 20.14
N ASN A 185 -22.47 -14.78 21.30
CA ASN A 185 -23.08 -13.48 21.55
C ASN A 185 -22.09 -12.35 21.27
N GLU A 186 -22.55 -11.31 20.60
CA GLU A 186 -21.82 -10.05 20.49
C GLU A 186 -21.72 -9.39 21.86
N GLN A 187 -20.51 -9.05 22.29
CA GLN A 187 -20.26 -8.31 23.52
C GLN A 187 -19.73 -6.92 23.20
N VAL A 188 -20.29 -5.89 23.83
CA VAL A 188 -19.71 -4.53 23.80
C VAL A 188 -18.56 -4.49 24.80
N LEU A 189 -17.36 -4.21 24.30
CA LEU A 189 -16.16 -4.01 25.12
C LEU A 189 -16.03 -2.57 25.61
N ILE A 190 -16.29 -1.61 24.71
CA ILE A 190 -16.12 -0.18 24.96
C ILE A 190 -17.24 0.56 24.26
N GLU A 191 -18.06 1.32 25.03
CA GLU A 191 -19.20 2.07 24.49
C GLU A 191 -18.76 3.27 23.64
N ASN A 192 -17.68 3.95 24.05
CA ASN A 192 -17.12 5.10 23.33
C ASN A 192 -15.59 5.07 23.41
N ALA A 193 -14.97 4.40 22.47
CA ALA A 193 -13.51 4.23 22.42
C ALA A 193 -12.76 5.54 22.07
N GLY A 194 -13.44 6.56 21.55
CA GLY A 194 -12.86 7.88 21.29
C GLY A 194 -12.79 8.78 22.52
N LEU A 195 -13.48 8.44 23.61
CA LEU A 195 -13.66 9.28 24.78
C LEU A 195 -12.34 9.85 25.37
N PRO A 196 -11.24 9.09 25.48
CA PRO A 196 -9.98 9.60 26.03
C PRO A 196 -9.39 10.79 25.27
N SER A 197 -9.69 10.92 23.97
CA SER A 197 -9.20 12.03 23.14
C SER A 197 -10.15 13.21 23.06
N GLY A 198 -11.30 13.14 23.72
CA GLY A 198 -12.37 14.14 23.69
C GLY A 198 -13.59 13.70 22.90
N THR A 199 -14.71 14.38 23.09
CA THR A 199 -15.98 14.06 22.45
C THR A 199 -16.17 14.84 21.15
N GLY A 200 -16.81 14.18 20.16
CA GLY A 200 -17.22 14.80 18.89
C GLY A 200 -16.05 15.03 17.94
N GLY A 201 -15.92 14.22 16.93
CA GLY A 201 -14.82 14.27 15.95
C GLY A 201 -15.28 13.90 14.54
N GLY A 202 -14.35 14.05 13.60
CA GLY A 202 -14.53 13.65 12.20
C GLY A 202 -14.42 12.14 11.99
N LEU A 203 -13.83 11.39 12.94
CA LEU A 203 -13.67 9.95 12.90
C LEU A 203 -13.92 9.36 14.29
N PRO A 204 -14.91 8.48 14.48
CA PRO A 204 -15.03 7.69 15.70
C PRO A 204 -13.85 6.73 15.80
N ALA A 205 -13.52 6.27 17.01
CA ALA A 205 -12.41 5.35 17.21
C ALA A 205 -12.63 4.04 16.47
N GLU A 206 -11.74 3.70 15.53
CA GLU A 206 -11.80 2.50 14.68
C GLU A 206 -10.37 1.95 14.43
N GLY A 207 -10.18 1.03 13.48
CA GLY A 207 -8.87 0.47 13.16
C GLY A 207 -8.31 -0.39 14.28
N SER A 208 -9.15 -1.26 14.86
CA SER A 208 -8.80 -2.08 16.01
C SER A 208 -7.60 -2.98 15.77
N GLN A 209 -6.59 -2.90 16.65
CA GLN A 209 -5.48 -3.87 16.74
C GLN A 209 -5.29 -4.26 18.19
N LEU A 210 -5.55 -5.55 18.52
CA LEU A 210 -5.42 -6.08 19.86
C LEU A 210 -4.11 -6.84 20.04
N PHE A 211 -3.44 -6.57 21.15
CA PHE A 211 -2.19 -7.22 21.59
C PHE A 211 -2.33 -7.70 23.03
N LYS A 212 -1.63 -8.78 23.38
CA LYS A 212 -1.43 -9.21 24.77
C LYS A 212 0.06 -9.10 25.08
N VAL A 213 0.40 -8.27 26.06
CA VAL A 213 1.78 -8.03 26.51
C VAL A 213 1.81 -8.10 28.02
N ASN A 214 2.70 -8.93 28.58
CA ASN A 214 2.84 -9.11 30.03
C ASN A 214 1.51 -9.40 30.75
N GLY A 215 0.66 -10.25 30.15
CA GLY A 215 -0.63 -10.67 30.70
C GLY A 215 -1.78 -9.66 30.57
N LYS A 216 -1.53 -8.46 30.03
CA LYS A 216 -2.55 -7.42 29.82
C LYS A 216 -2.90 -7.28 28.34
N TYR A 217 -4.15 -6.91 28.06
CA TYR A 217 -4.67 -6.66 26.73
C TYR A 217 -4.56 -5.18 26.41
N TYR A 218 -4.02 -4.85 25.22
CA TYR A 218 -3.87 -3.50 24.70
C TYR A 218 -4.58 -3.40 23.37
N LEU A 219 -5.61 -2.58 23.32
CA LEU A 219 -6.38 -2.31 22.10
C LEU A 219 -6.02 -0.93 21.57
N PHE A 220 -5.47 -0.89 20.36
CA PHE A 220 -5.13 0.31 19.63
C PHE A 220 -6.29 0.68 18.70
N ASN A 221 -6.67 1.95 18.71
CA ASN A 221 -7.64 2.53 17.79
C ASN A 221 -7.15 3.90 17.29
N ILE A 222 -7.58 4.27 16.09
CA ILE A 222 -7.44 5.64 15.56
C ILE A 222 -8.72 6.41 15.81
N THR A 223 -8.59 7.69 16.14
CA THR A 223 -9.71 8.64 16.18
C THR A 223 -9.28 9.99 15.62
N TRP A 224 -10.24 10.83 15.28
CA TRP A 224 -9.98 12.22 14.86
C TRP A 224 -10.86 13.18 15.66
N PRO A 225 -10.38 13.68 16.81
CA PRO A 225 -11.12 14.64 17.63
C PRO A 225 -11.38 15.93 16.87
N ARG A 226 -12.49 16.60 17.19
CA ARG A 226 -12.86 17.88 16.55
C ARG A 226 -11.78 18.94 16.80
N GLY A 227 -11.36 19.64 15.75
CA GLY A 227 -10.35 20.71 15.83
C GLY A 227 -8.93 20.23 16.14
N SER A 228 -8.69 18.93 16.06
CA SER A 228 -7.40 18.30 16.33
C SER A 228 -6.91 17.47 15.13
N MET A 229 -5.93 16.61 15.34
CA MET A 229 -5.36 15.70 14.34
C MET A 229 -5.76 14.26 14.63
N ARG A 230 -5.50 13.36 13.68
CA ARG A 230 -5.61 11.92 13.90
C ARG A 230 -4.76 11.53 15.11
N THR A 231 -5.34 10.72 15.97
CA THR A 231 -4.83 10.40 17.31
C THR A 231 -4.93 8.89 17.54
N VAL A 232 -3.91 8.29 18.13
CA VAL A 232 -3.95 6.92 18.66
C VAL A 232 -4.57 6.97 20.06
N VAL A 233 -5.62 6.18 20.26
CA VAL A 233 -6.16 5.88 21.58
C VAL A 233 -5.80 4.45 21.92
N ILE A 234 -5.32 4.22 23.14
CA ILE A 234 -4.97 2.88 23.64
C ILE A 234 -5.85 2.57 24.83
N HIS A 235 -6.48 1.41 24.79
CA HIS A 235 -7.26 0.86 25.90
C HIS A 235 -6.55 -0.36 26.48
N ARG A 236 -6.50 -0.48 27.81
CA ARG A 236 -5.84 -1.58 28.51
C ARG A 236 -6.84 -2.30 29.42
N ALA A 237 -6.74 -3.62 29.52
CA ALA A 237 -7.52 -4.44 30.44
C ALA A 237 -6.72 -5.66 30.94
N ASP A 238 -7.13 -6.22 32.08
CA ASP A 238 -6.59 -7.48 32.60
C ASP A 238 -7.27 -8.72 31.97
N LYS A 239 -8.46 -8.53 31.41
CA LYS A 239 -9.24 -9.58 30.72
C LYS A 239 -9.66 -9.08 29.36
N ILE A 240 -9.73 -9.97 28.36
CA ILE A 240 -10.17 -9.60 27.01
C ILE A 240 -11.57 -8.98 27.00
N THR A 241 -12.42 -9.36 27.92
CA THR A 241 -13.78 -8.84 28.10
C THR A 241 -13.84 -7.52 28.88
N GLY A 242 -12.70 -6.99 29.32
CA GLY A 242 -12.61 -5.76 30.10
C GLY A 242 -12.77 -5.95 31.62
N PRO A 243 -13.04 -4.87 32.37
CA PRO A 243 -13.23 -3.50 31.88
C PRO A 243 -11.95 -2.90 31.31
N TYR A 244 -12.11 -2.07 30.28
CA TYR A 244 -11.02 -1.37 29.62
C TYR A 244 -10.84 0.06 30.17
N GLU A 245 -9.62 0.41 30.55
CA GLU A 245 -9.17 1.75 30.83
C GLU A 245 -8.53 2.37 29.57
N GLY A 246 -8.92 3.57 29.16
CA GLY A 246 -8.45 4.21 27.94
C GLY A 246 -7.68 5.49 28.18
N ARG A 247 -6.66 5.76 27.33
CA ARG A 247 -5.95 7.04 27.29
C ARG A 247 -5.51 7.39 25.87
N VAL A 248 -5.17 8.68 25.63
CA VAL A 248 -4.45 9.07 24.42
C VAL A 248 -3.07 8.41 24.44
N GLY A 249 -2.81 7.56 23.44
CA GLY A 249 -1.54 6.86 23.29
C GLY A 249 -0.51 7.66 22.50
N PHE A 250 -0.97 8.39 21.45
CA PHE A 250 -0.09 9.21 20.63
C PHE A 250 -0.85 10.28 19.85
N GLN A 251 -0.29 11.49 19.81
CA GLN A 251 -0.88 12.61 19.06
C GLN A 251 0.24 13.54 18.57
N ASP A 252 0.80 13.22 17.40
CA ASP A 252 1.78 14.08 16.74
C ASP A 252 1.68 13.95 15.21
N SER A 253 1.72 15.09 14.52
CA SER A 253 1.76 15.21 13.06
C SER A 253 0.67 14.44 12.29
N GLY A 254 -0.38 13.97 13.00
CA GLY A 254 -1.46 13.13 12.44
C GLY A 254 -1.04 11.71 12.13
N VAL A 255 0.08 11.24 12.70
CA VAL A 255 0.54 9.85 12.61
C VAL A 255 -0.29 9.00 13.57
N ALA A 256 -1.08 8.05 13.03
CA ALA A 256 -1.99 7.23 13.81
C ALA A 256 -2.36 5.95 13.04
N GLN A 257 -3.24 5.13 13.61
CA GLN A 257 -3.69 3.81 13.17
C GLN A 257 -2.55 2.84 12.86
N GLY A 258 -2.55 1.74 13.56
CA GLY A 258 -1.58 0.67 13.47
C GLY A 258 -1.50 -0.06 14.80
N GLY A 259 -0.32 -0.52 15.17
CA GLY A 259 -0.17 -1.34 16.36
C GLY A 259 1.27 -1.45 16.83
N LEU A 260 1.53 -2.45 17.63
CA LEU A 260 2.82 -2.73 18.24
C LEU A 260 3.58 -3.82 17.49
N ILE A 261 4.89 -3.70 17.47
CA ILE A 261 5.82 -4.74 17.02
C ILE A 261 7.06 -4.72 17.92
N ASP A 262 7.51 -5.90 18.35
CA ASP A 262 8.74 -6.08 19.09
C ASP A 262 9.89 -6.51 18.17
N THR A 263 11.11 -6.36 18.68
CA THR A 263 12.32 -6.83 18.00
C THR A 263 12.96 -7.98 18.80
N PRO A 264 13.82 -8.81 18.17
CA PRO A 264 14.51 -9.89 18.86
C PRO A 264 15.39 -9.45 20.04
N ASP A 265 15.88 -8.21 20.03
CA ASP A 265 16.66 -7.59 21.11
C ASP A 265 15.79 -6.89 22.17
N GLY A 266 14.47 -7.06 22.10
CA GLY A 266 13.52 -6.60 23.12
C GLY A 266 13.11 -5.13 23.01
N LYS A 267 13.49 -4.43 21.95
CA LYS A 267 12.96 -3.09 21.65
C LYS A 267 11.55 -3.21 21.11
N TRP A 268 10.77 -2.13 21.28
CA TRP A 268 9.41 -2.05 20.77
C TRP A 268 9.24 -0.84 19.87
N TYR A 269 8.39 -1.00 18.84
CA TYR A 269 7.96 0.06 17.94
C TYR A 269 6.44 0.03 17.76
N ALA A 270 5.85 1.20 17.56
CA ALA A 270 4.53 1.32 16.96
C ALA A 270 4.71 1.54 15.45
N TYR A 271 4.04 0.73 14.65
CA TYR A 271 3.90 0.95 13.21
C TYR A 271 2.58 1.69 12.98
N LEU A 272 2.69 2.90 12.47
CA LEU A 272 1.57 3.81 12.30
C LEU A 272 1.60 4.38 10.89
N PHE A 273 0.55 5.04 10.40
CA PHE A 273 0.60 5.78 9.15
C PHE A 273 0.18 7.24 9.31
N ARG A 274 0.50 8.04 8.31
CA ARG A 274 0.07 9.42 8.18
C ARG A 274 -0.60 9.63 6.82
N ASP A 275 -1.72 10.37 6.79
CA ASP A 275 -2.28 10.90 5.55
C ASP A 275 -1.33 11.96 4.98
N TYR A 276 -0.77 11.71 3.80
CA TYR A 276 0.20 12.60 3.18
C TYR A 276 -0.26 13.07 1.79
N GLY A 277 -1.47 13.63 1.72
CA GLY A 277 -2.03 14.15 0.47
C GLY A 277 -2.17 13.09 -0.62
N ALA A 278 -1.83 13.45 -1.84
CA ALA A 278 -2.07 12.65 -3.02
C ALA A 278 -1.24 11.36 -3.11
N VAL A 279 -0.09 11.26 -2.43
CA VAL A 279 0.69 10.01 -2.40
C VAL A 279 -0.01 8.93 -1.58
N GLY A 280 -0.95 9.32 -0.69
CA GLY A 280 -1.73 8.39 0.12
C GLY A 280 -1.30 8.32 1.58
N ARG A 281 -1.47 7.16 2.20
CA ARG A 281 -1.20 6.89 3.61
C ARG A 281 0.16 6.22 3.76
N ILE A 282 1.12 6.96 4.29
CA ILE A 282 2.53 6.53 4.35
C ILE A 282 2.91 6.02 5.75
N PRO A 283 3.58 4.85 5.87
CA PRO A 283 3.98 4.26 7.14
C PRO A 283 5.12 4.98 7.84
N TYR A 284 5.00 5.05 9.16
CA TYR A 284 6.02 5.52 10.09
C TYR A 284 6.31 4.43 11.13
N LEU A 285 7.53 4.43 11.64
CA LEU A 285 7.88 3.70 12.85
C LEU A 285 8.12 4.69 13.99
N VAL A 286 7.57 4.37 15.14
CA VAL A 286 7.66 5.21 16.34
C VAL A 286 8.18 4.32 17.48
N PRO A 287 9.32 4.63 18.12
CA PRO A 287 9.83 3.83 19.23
C PRO A 287 8.83 3.82 20.39
N VAL A 288 8.81 2.73 21.13
CA VAL A 288 7.91 2.54 22.28
C VAL A 288 8.71 2.16 23.51
N ASN A 289 8.51 2.91 24.59
CA ASN A 289 8.93 2.56 25.93
C ASN A 289 7.74 2.10 26.77
N TRP A 290 7.99 1.38 27.86
CA TRP A 290 6.95 0.92 28.76
C TRP A 290 7.07 1.63 30.11
N GLU A 291 6.03 2.35 30.53
CA GLU A 291 5.98 3.08 31.79
C GLU A 291 4.67 2.76 32.52
N ASP A 292 4.72 2.31 33.77
CA ASP A 292 3.56 1.88 34.57
C ASP A 292 2.63 0.89 33.85
N GLY A 293 3.23 0.01 33.03
CA GLY A 293 2.51 -0.96 32.21
C GLY A 293 1.71 -0.35 31.07
N TRP A 294 2.10 0.84 30.56
CA TRP A 294 1.56 1.44 29.35
C TRP A 294 2.64 1.64 28.29
N PRO A 295 2.31 1.44 27.02
CA PRO A 295 3.21 1.83 25.94
C PRO A 295 3.24 3.35 25.78
N VAL A 296 4.42 3.94 25.88
CA VAL A 296 4.71 5.37 25.68
C VAL A 296 5.37 5.50 24.30
N LEU A 297 4.68 6.14 23.37
CA LEU A 297 5.06 6.22 21.98
C LEU A 297 5.86 7.49 21.67
N GLY A 298 6.92 7.32 20.88
CA GLY A 298 7.74 8.40 20.35
C GLY A 298 8.83 8.89 21.30
N ASN A 299 9.65 9.81 20.79
CA ASN A 299 10.64 10.51 21.57
C ASN A 299 9.97 11.76 22.20
N ASN A 300 9.69 11.68 23.49
CA ASN A 300 8.90 12.72 24.19
C ASN A 300 7.55 13.01 23.51
N GLY A 301 6.83 11.98 23.08
CA GLY A 301 5.54 12.10 22.41
C GLY A 301 5.60 12.65 20.97
N LYS A 302 6.79 12.63 20.34
CA LYS A 302 7.00 13.09 18.96
C LYS A 302 7.46 11.96 18.05
N VAL A 303 7.05 12.03 16.78
CA VAL A 303 7.59 11.19 15.72
C VAL A 303 9.05 11.55 15.48
N PRO A 304 10.01 10.62 15.65
CA PRO A 304 11.40 10.93 15.35
C PRO A 304 11.63 11.04 13.84
N GLU A 305 12.45 11.98 13.42
CA GLU A 305 12.89 12.09 12.02
C GLU A 305 13.82 10.94 11.63
N THR A 306 14.66 10.50 12.57
CA THR A 306 15.62 9.42 12.39
C THR A 306 15.38 8.29 13.39
N LEU A 307 15.70 7.07 12.98
CA LEU A 307 15.55 5.85 13.77
C LEU A 307 16.92 5.14 13.86
N ASP A 308 17.24 4.58 15.03
CA ASP A 308 18.38 3.68 15.23
C ASP A 308 18.04 2.30 14.64
N LEU A 309 17.96 2.26 13.31
CA LEU A 309 17.66 1.08 12.50
C LEU A 309 18.57 1.06 11.27
N PRO A 310 18.77 -0.10 10.63
CA PRO A 310 19.60 -0.21 9.43
C PRO A 310 19.23 0.78 8.32
N ALA A 311 20.19 1.15 7.50
CA ALA A 311 19.97 2.07 6.39
C ALA A 311 18.92 1.55 5.40
N SER A 312 18.10 2.46 4.88
CA SER A 312 17.18 2.18 3.78
C SER A 312 17.96 1.89 2.48
N LYS A 313 17.52 0.87 1.74
CA LYS A 313 17.98 0.56 0.38
C LYS A 313 17.34 1.45 -0.68
N GLY A 314 16.59 2.46 -0.26
CA GLY A 314 15.86 3.37 -1.12
C GLY A 314 14.35 3.18 -1.04
N LEU A 315 13.62 4.27 -1.23
CA LEU A 315 12.15 4.32 -1.06
C LEU A 315 11.38 3.43 -2.04
N MET A 316 11.93 3.15 -3.21
CA MET A 316 11.32 2.29 -4.22
C MET A 316 11.59 0.80 -3.98
N HIS A 317 12.64 0.46 -3.20
CA HIS A 317 13.09 -0.91 -3.02
C HIS A 317 11.97 -1.83 -2.53
N GLY A 318 11.72 -2.91 -3.28
CA GLY A 318 10.73 -3.93 -2.95
C GLY A 318 9.25 -3.53 -3.02
N ILE A 319 8.93 -2.25 -3.27
CA ILE A 319 7.56 -1.70 -3.28
C ILE A 319 7.08 -1.38 -4.69
N ALA A 320 7.98 -0.86 -5.54
CA ALA A 320 7.75 -0.56 -6.94
C ALA A 320 9.01 -0.88 -7.74
N ALA A 321 8.89 -1.06 -9.04
CA ALA A 321 10.02 -1.40 -9.91
C ALA A 321 9.79 -0.99 -11.36
N SER A 322 10.87 -0.71 -12.07
CA SER A 322 10.87 -0.69 -13.53
C SER A 322 10.64 -2.09 -14.09
N ASP A 323 10.07 -2.18 -15.30
CA ASP A 323 9.77 -3.44 -15.96
C ASP A 323 9.97 -3.30 -17.48
N GLU A 324 10.83 -4.15 -18.05
CA GLU A 324 11.08 -4.22 -19.49
C GLU A 324 10.17 -5.28 -20.17
N PHE A 325 9.18 -5.82 -19.46
CA PHE A 325 8.23 -6.83 -19.89
C PHE A 325 8.85 -8.08 -20.55
N SER A 326 10.14 -8.26 -20.41
CA SER A 326 10.85 -9.47 -20.83
C SER A 326 10.71 -10.55 -19.75
N ARG A 327 10.20 -11.73 -20.14
CA ARG A 327 9.93 -12.83 -19.21
C ARG A 327 10.61 -14.11 -19.64
N LYS A 328 11.16 -14.84 -18.67
CA LYS A 328 11.53 -16.24 -18.83
C LYS A 328 10.31 -17.12 -18.57
N LYS A 329 10.27 -18.32 -19.13
CA LYS A 329 9.15 -19.27 -18.94
C LYS A 329 8.88 -19.63 -17.46
N THR A 330 9.88 -19.50 -16.61
CA THR A 330 9.82 -19.83 -15.17
C THR A 330 9.43 -18.63 -14.29
N GLU A 331 9.34 -17.44 -14.87
CA GLU A 331 8.99 -16.22 -14.15
C GLU A 331 7.48 -15.97 -14.18
N PRO A 332 6.90 -15.34 -13.14
CA PRO A 332 5.53 -14.86 -13.18
C PRO A 332 5.30 -13.93 -14.39
N ALA A 333 4.11 -13.95 -14.95
CA ALA A 333 3.75 -13.04 -16.04
C ALA A 333 3.92 -11.56 -15.66
N LEU A 334 3.55 -11.20 -14.43
CA LEU A 334 3.77 -9.88 -13.85
C LEU A 334 4.46 -10.01 -12.48
N PRO A 335 5.50 -9.20 -12.19
CA PRO A 335 6.04 -9.04 -10.85
C PRO A 335 4.99 -8.55 -9.85
N LEU A 336 5.19 -8.87 -8.57
CA LEU A 336 4.25 -8.54 -7.48
C LEU A 336 3.99 -7.03 -7.30
N VAL A 337 4.85 -6.16 -7.81
CA VAL A 337 4.66 -4.70 -7.76
C VAL A 337 3.46 -4.22 -8.61
N TRP A 338 3.00 -5.04 -9.56
CA TRP A 338 1.86 -4.73 -10.41
C TRP A 338 0.53 -5.15 -9.79
N GLN A 339 -0.45 -4.30 -9.89
CA GLN A 339 -1.84 -4.56 -9.53
C GLN A 339 -2.79 -4.00 -10.59
N TRP A 340 -3.83 -4.75 -10.89
CA TRP A 340 -4.90 -4.30 -11.76
C TRP A 340 -5.89 -3.39 -11.02
N ASN A 341 -6.38 -2.38 -11.72
CA ASN A 341 -7.56 -1.65 -11.28
C ASN A 341 -8.79 -2.55 -11.40
N HIS A 342 -9.30 -3.08 -10.29
CA HIS A 342 -10.32 -4.13 -10.23
C HIS A 342 -9.82 -5.48 -10.77
N ASN A 343 -10.75 -6.44 -10.98
CA ASN A 343 -10.39 -7.75 -11.53
C ASN A 343 -10.05 -7.66 -13.02
N PRO A 344 -8.91 -8.17 -13.48
CA PRO A 344 -8.58 -8.18 -14.90
C PRO A 344 -9.43 -9.18 -15.67
N ASP A 345 -9.56 -8.97 -16.97
CA ASP A 345 -9.90 -10.02 -17.93
C ASP A 345 -8.61 -10.58 -18.52
N ASN A 346 -8.24 -11.79 -18.10
CA ASN A 346 -6.97 -12.40 -18.48
C ASN A 346 -6.87 -12.77 -19.96
N LYS A 347 -7.95 -12.66 -20.74
CA LYS A 347 -7.93 -12.87 -22.19
C LYS A 347 -7.49 -11.61 -22.97
N LEU A 348 -7.49 -10.46 -22.30
CA LEU A 348 -7.28 -9.14 -22.92
C LEU A 348 -5.91 -8.54 -22.60
N TRP A 349 -4.98 -9.31 -22.06
CA TRP A 349 -3.59 -8.88 -21.90
C TRP A 349 -2.60 -10.03 -22.07
N SER A 350 -1.35 -9.70 -22.40
CA SER A 350 -0.29 -10.70 -22.56
C SER A 350 1.10 -10.06 -22.49
N VAL A 351 2.06 -10.79 -21.91
CA VAL A 351 3.51 -10.49 -21.99
C VAL A 351 4.27 -11.50 -22.86
N THR A 352 3.54 -12.39 -23.55
CA THR A 352 4.13 -13.48 -24.34
C THR A 352 3.77 -13.42 -25.83
N GLU A 353 2.63 -12.81 -26.20
CA GLU A 353 2.22 -12.68 -27.59
C GLU A 353 3.20 -11.84 -28.42
N ARG A 354 3.84 -10.86 -27.80
CA ARG A 354 4.98 -10.12 -28.34
C ARG A 354 6.09 -10.11 -27.29
N LYS A 355 7.16 -10.81 -27.55
CA LYS A 355 8.28 -10.91 -26.60
C LYS A 355 8.85 -9.52 -26.26
N GLY A 356 9.01 -9.24 -24.95
CA GLY A 356 9.51 -7.97 -24.44
C GLY A 356 8.47 -6.85 -24.42
N PHE A 357 7.18 -7.17 -24.54
CA PHE A 357 6.11 -6.19 -24.50
C PHE A 357 4.96 -6.64 -23.61
N LEU A 358 4.34 -5.70 -22.93
CA LEU A 358 3.00 -5.87 -22.38
C LEU A 358 1.99 -5.46 -23.46
N ARG A 359 1.15 -6.39 -23.92
CA ARG A 359 0.02 -6.13 -24.80
C ARG A 359 -1.25 -5.92 -23.99
N LEU A 360 -1.95 -4.82 -24.20
CA LEU A 360 -3.30 -4.57 -23.70
C LEU A 360 -4.27 -4.49 -24.88
N LYS A 361 -5.33 -5.32 -24.84
CA LYS A 361 -6.34 -5.44 -25.90
C LYS A 361 -7.66 -4.81 -25.47
N THR A 362 -8.39 -4.25 -26.41
CA THR A 362 -9.74 -3.73 -26.17
C THR A 362 -10.78 -4.83 -26.43
N GLY A 363 -11.60 -5.17 -25.44
CA GLY A 363 -12.63 -6.22 -25.53
C GLY A 363 -14.05 -5.74 -25.28
N ARG A 364 -14.22 -4.48 -24.89
CA ARG A 364 -15.51 -3.83 -24.68
C ARG A 364 -15.41 -2.34 -24.91
N ILE A 365 -16.56 -1.67 -25.00
CA ILE A 365 -16.64 -0.22 -25.08
C ILE A 365 -16.69 0.34 -23.66
N ASP A 366 -15.81 1.28 -23.36
CA ASP A 366 -15.73 2.01 -22.10
C ASP A 366 -15.86 3.52 -22.36
N THR A 367 -16.53 4.24 -21.47
CA THR A 367 -16.82 5.67 -21.64
C THR A 367 -15.76 6.58 -21.03
N ALA A 368 -14.96 6.04 -20.09
CA ALA A 368 -13.98 6.82 -19.35
C ALA A 368 -12.83 5.93 -18.84
N PHE A 369 -11.70 6.54 -18.57
CA PHE A 369 -10.52 5.89 -18.02
C PHE A 369 -10.80 5.10 -16.72
N VAL A 370 -11.58 5.67 -15.79
CA VAL A 370 -11.92 5.00 -14.52
C VAL A 370 -12.84 3.79 -14.68
N SER A 371 -13.49 3.61 -15.81
CA SER A 371 -14.26 2.41 -16.14
C SER A 371 -13.48 1.40 -16.99
N ALA A 372 -12.28 1.77 -17.46
CA ALA A 372 -11.45 0.92 -18.31
C ALA A 372 -10.93 -0.29 -17.55
N ARG A 373 -11.40 -1.48 -17.93
CA ARG A 373 -10.90 -2.75 -17.40
C ARG A 373 -9.48 -3.01 -17.94
N ASN A 374 -8.68 -3.78 -17.21
CA ASN A 374 -7.28 -4.07 -17.54
C ASN A 374 -6.36 -2.83 -17.52
N THR A 375 -6.66 -1.85 -16.68
CA THR A 375 -5.71 -0.82 -16.32
C THR A 375 -4.70 -1.39 -15.31
N LEU A 376 -3.44 -1.51 -15.72
CA LEU A 376 -2.35 -2.07 -14.92
C LEU A 376 -1.62 -0.97 -14.16
N THR A 377 -1.39 -1.15 -12.85
CA THR A 377 -0.92 -0.04 -12.01
C THR A 377 0.24 -0.40 -11.10
N GLN A 378 1.05 0.61 -10.76
CA GLN A 378 2.01 0.60 -9.64
C GLN A 378 1.80 1.83 -8.74
N ARG A 379 2.26 1.74 -7.48
CA ARG A 379 2.24 2.88 -6.55
C ARG A 379 3.10 4.03 -7.06
N THR A 380 2.64 5.26 -6.84
CA THR A 380 3.54 6.41 -6.88
C THR A 380 4.42 6.42 -5.63
N ILE A 381 5.61 6.97 -5.74
CA ILE A 381 6.59 7.05 -4.66
C ILE A 381 6.91 8.52 -4.40
N GLY A 382 6.82 8.93 -3.14
CA GLY A 382 7.27 10.25 -2.73
C GLY A 382 8.78 10.28 -2.37
N PRO A 383 9.37 11.46 -2.18
CA PRO A 383 8.79 12.78 -2.35
C PRO A 383 8.56 13.17 -3.81
N GLU A 384 9.34 12.65 -4.76
CA GLU A 384 9.23 12.89 -6.19
C GLU A 384 9.51 11.60 -6.96
N SER A 385 8.70 11.31 -7.96
CA SER A 385 8.93 10.17 -8.85
C SER A 385 8.44 10.44 -10.26
N SER A 386 9.05 9.73 -11.20
CA SER A 386 8.78 9.83 -12.64
C SER A 386 8.54 8.45 -13.20
N ALA A 387 7.48 8.27 -13.97
CA ALA A 387 7.28 7.06 -14.77
C ALA A 387 7.32 7.38 -16.25
N SER A 388 7.97 6.52 -17.04
CA SER A 388 7.99 6.63 -18.50
C SER A 388 7.73 5.29 -19.16
N VAL A 389 7.12 5.35 -20.34
CA VAL A 389 6.79 4.18 -21.17
C VAL A 389 7.11 4.45 -22.63
N SER A 390 7.31 3.39 -23.40
CA SER A 390 7.32 3.42 -24.85
C SER A 390 6.16 2.57 -25.36
N ILE A 391 5.35 3.08 -26.27
CA ILE A 391 4.12 2.42 -26.74
C ILE A 391 4.15 2.31 -28.26
N ASP A 392 3.93 1.10 -28.78
CA ASP A 392 3.62 0.83 -30.18
C ASP A 392 2.09 0.80 -30.33
N VAL A 393 1.58 1.71 -31.14
CA VAL A 393 0.14 1.95 -31.33
C VAL A 393 -0.36 1.53 -32.72
N SER A 394 0.47 0.79 -33.48
CA SER A 394 0.20 0.40 -34.87
C SER A 394 -1.09 -0.40 -35.07
N ASN A 395 -1.56 -1.06 -34.01
CA ASN A 395 -2.70 -1.97 -34.05
C ASN A 395 -3.92 -1.46 -33.27
N MET A 396 -3.88 -0.21 -32.88
CA MET A 396 -5.05 0.46 -32.30
C MET A 396 -6.10 0.73 -33.38
N LYS A 397 -7.36 0.71 -33.00
CA LYS A 397 -8.52 0.95 -33.87
C LYS A 397 -9.19 2.28 -33.57
N GLU A 398 -10.07 2.72 -34.48
CA GLU A 398 -10.86 3.93 -34.26
C GLU A 398 -11.62 3.87 -32.92
N GLY A 399 -11.43 4.87 -32.09
CA GLY A 399 -12.00 4.97 -30.75
C GLY A 399 -11.12 4.41 -29.65
N ASP A 400 -9.99 3.76 -29.95
CA ASP A 400 -9.05 3.32 -28.94
C ASP A 400 -8.29 4.50 -28.32
N PHE A 401 -8.06 4.43 -27.02
CA PHE A 401 -7.22 5.35 -26.26
C PHE A 401 -6.29 4.55 -25.36
N ALA A 402 -4.98 4.67 -25.60
CA ALA A 402 -3.93 3.96 -24.84
C ALA A 402 -2.85 4.91 -24.36
N GLY A 403 -2.29 4.66 -23.18
CA GLY A 403 -1.27 5.53 -22.63
C GLY A 403 -0.81 5.23 -21.22
N LEU A 404 -0.20 6.28 -20.64
CA LEU A 404 0.28 6.35 -19.26
C LEU A 404 -0.56 7.35 -18.48
N GLY A 405 -0.95 7.00 -17.26
CA GLY A 405 -1.77 7.88 -16.44
C GLY A 405 -1.49 7.80 -14.95
N LEU A 406 -2.22 8.63 -14.23
CA LEU A 406 -2.31 8.66 -12.78
C LEU A 406 -3.74 8.35 -12.37
N LEU A 407 -3.95 7.14 -11.85
CA LEU A 407 -5.25 6.65 -11.43
C LEU A 407 -5.65 7.19 -10.07
N GLN A 408 -6.75 7.91 -10.05
CA GLN A 408 -7.53 8.34 -8.89
C GLN A 408 -8.89 8.81 -9.43
N LYS A 409 -9.86 9.19 -8.60
CA LYS A 409 -11.11 9.84 -9.03
C LYS A 409 -10.81 11.10 -9.86
N ASN A 410 -9.93 11.93 -9.36
CA ASN A 410 -9.38 13.08 -10.07
C ASN A 410 -8.10 12.65 -10.78
N TYR A 411 -8.22 12.11 -11.98
CA TYR A 411 -7.12 11.51 -12.74
C TYR A 411 -6.53 12.44 -13.79
N GLY A 412 -5.33 12.09 -14.25
CA GLY A 412 -4.73 12.65 -15.45
C GLY A 412 -4.08 11.54 -16.27
N VAL A 413 -4.24 11.59 -17.58
CA VAL A 413 -3.67 10.60 -18.51
C VAL A 413 -3.11 11.28 -19.75
N VAL A 414 -2.00 10.75 -20.27
CA VAL A 414 -1.42 11.10 -21.55
C VAL A 414 -1.35 9.86 -22.44
N GLY A 415 -1.75 9.97 -23.69
CA GLY A 415 -1.76 8.81 -24.58
C GLY A 415 -2.11 9.13 -26.02
N ILE A 416 -2.25 8.07 -26.82
CA ILE A 416 -2.70 8.14 -28.21
C ILE A 416 -4.18 7.82 -28.27
N LYS A 417 -4.93 8.71 -28.85
CA LYS A 417 -6.35 8.57 -29.18
C LYS A 417 -6.51 8.43 -30.69
N VAL A 418 -7.15 7.35 -31.13
CA VAL A 418 -7.35 7.07 -32.55
C VAL A 418 -8.73 7.54 -32.96
N GLY A 419 -8.77 8.48 -33.92
CA GLY A 419 -9.96 8.99 -34.60
C GLY A 419 -10.17 8.31 -35.94
N LYS A 420 -11.15 8.85 -36.73
CA LYS A 420 -11.40 8.40 -38.10
C LYS A 420 -10.27 8.87 -39.02
N GLY A 421 -9.38 7.95 -39.42
CA GLY A 421 -8.25 8.24 -40.30
C GLY A 421 -7.16 9.15 -39.73
N SER A 422 -7.15 9.37 -38.41
CA SER A 422 -6.17 10.22 -37.73
C SER A 422 -5.89 9.71 -36.34
N ALA A 423 -4.74 10.05 -35.78
CA ALA A 423 -4.43 9.83 -34.36
C ALA A 423 -3.87 11.10 -33.74
N SER A 424 -3.99 11.26 -32.47
CA SER A 424 -3.46 12.39 -31.72
C SER A 424 -2.84 11.95 -30.41
N ILE A 425 -1.76 12.64 -30.00
CA ILE A 425 -1.29 12.63 -28.62
C ILE A 425 -2.25 13.53 -27.84
N VAL A 426 -2.89 13.00 -26.81
CA VAL A 426 -3.82 13.78 -26.00
C VAL A 426 -3.48 13.71 -24.52
N MET A 427 -3.71 14.81 -23.83
CA MET A 427 -3.75 14.85 -22.36
C MET A 427 -5.20 15.05 -21.93
N VAL A 428 -5.70 14.13 -21.11
CA VAL A 428 -7.04 14.19 -20.52
C VAL A 428 -6.92 14.28 -19.00
N SER A 429 -7.64 15.21 -18.40
CA SER A 429 -7.75 15.30 -16.94
C SER A 429 -9.21 15.34 -16.48
N ALA A 430 -9.45 14.85 -15.27
CA ALA A 430 -10.74 14.91 -14.60
C ALA A 430 -10.54 15.41 -13.17
N ILE A 431 -10.71 16.72 -12.96
CA ILE A 431 -10.50 17.34 -11.65
C ILE A 431 -11.81 17.40 -10.86
N THR A 432 -12.93 17.60 -11.54
CA THR A 432 -14.27 17.76 -10.94
C THR A 432 -15.20 16.58 -11.23
N GLY A 433 -14.64 15.42 -11.60
CA GLY A 433 -15.39 14.23 -12.01
C GLY A 433 -15.82 14.24 -13.47
N LYS A 434 -15.58 15.32 -14.23
CA LYS A 434 -15.79 15.41 -15.66
C LYS A 434 -14.44 15.40 -16.39
N ALA A 435 -14.28 14.46 -17.32
CA ALA A 435 -13.07 14.37 -18.13
C ALA A 435 -13.04 15.49 -19.18
N GLU A 436 -11.91 16.17 -19.28
CA GLU A 436 -11.65 17.22 -20.26
C GLU A 436 -10.35 16.93 -21.00
N GLU A 437 -10.38 17.04 -22.33
CA GLU A 437 -9.19 16.98 -23.17
C GLU A 437 -8.47 18.35 -23.09
N ALA A 438 -7.36 18.38 -22.36
CA ALA A 438 -6.63 19.61 -22.11
C ALA A 438 -5.78 20.05 -23.32
N GLU A 439 -5.31 19.09 -24.11
CA GLU A 439 -4.53 19.33 -25.32
C GLU A 439 -4.60 18.11 -26.25
N SER A 440 -4.54 18.38 -27.58
CA SER A 440 -4.52 17.39 -28.65
C SER A 440 -3.51 17.77 -29.69
N ILE A 441 -2.53 16.91 -29.98
CA ILE A 441 -1.44 17.13 -30.92
C ILE A 441 -1.53 16.05 -32.00
N PRO A 442 -1.58 16.41 -33.32
CA PRO A 442 -1.60 15.41 -34.38
C PRO A 442 -0.43 14.43 -34.29
N PHE A 443 -0.72 13.17 -34.56
CA PHE A 443 0.26 12.09 -34.46
C PHE A 443 0.16 11.14 -35.65
N ASP A 444 1.30 10.90 -36.33
CA ASP A 444 1.40 10.09 -37.54
C ASP A 444 2.42 8.93 -37.42
N LYS A 445 2.98 8.72 -36.22
CA LYS A 445 4.01 7.71 -36.00
C LYS A 445 3.39 6.41 -35.47
N ARG A 446 4.18 5.33 -35.44
CA ARG A 446 3.79 4.04 -34.88
C ARG A 446 4.16 3.89 -33.40
N LYS A 447 5.14 4.66 -32.95
CA LYS A 447 5.72 4.60 -31.60
C LYS A 447 5.79 5.98 -30.98
N VAL A 448 5.41 6.07 -29.71
CA VAL A 448 5.51 7.26 -28.88
C VAL A 448 6.12 6.91 -27.52
N TYR A 449 6.79 7.86 -26.93
CA TYR A 449 7.27 7.80 -25.56
C TYR A 449 6.44 8.76 -24.72
N LEU A 450 5.97 8.29 -23.56
CA LEU A 450 5.17 9.09 -22.64
C LEU A 450 5.84 9.10 -21.28
N LYS A 451 5.73 10.23 -20.57
CA LYS A 451 6.28 10.39 -19.21
C LYS A 451 5.32 11.18 -18.34
N VAL A 452 5.29 10.82 -17.07
CA VAL A 452 4.56 11.52 -16.02
C VAL A 452 5.48 11.75 -14.83
N ASP A 453 5.66 13.01 -14.45
CA ASP A 453 6.47 13.43 -13.31
C ASP A 453 5.55 13.85 -12.15
N CYS A 454 5.72 13.26 -10.97
CA CYS A 454 4.94 13.54 -9.75
C CYS A 454 5.80 14.24 -8.71
N ASN A 455 5.25 15.26 -8.07
CA ASN A 455 5.85 15.94 -6.93
C ASN A 455 4.89 15.96 -5.74
N PHE A 456 5.25 15.23 -4.67
CA PHE A 456 4.52 15.17 -3.40
C PHE A 456 5.25 15.91 -2.27
N ARG A 457 6.42 16.51 -2.55
CA ARG A 457 7.20 17.26 -1.58
C ARG A 457 6.35 18.35 -0.93
N ASP A 458 6.33 18.39 0.39
CA ASP A 458 5.55 19.36 1.17
C ASP A 458 4.07 19.43 0.76
N LYS A 459 3.50 18.28 0.33
CA LYS A 459 2.13 18.18 -0.19
C LYS A 459 1.86 19.11 -1.37
N LYS A 460 2.86 19.39 -2.21
CA LYS A 460 2.64 20.09 -3.49
C LYS A 460 1.63 19.39 -4.36
N ASP A 461 1.65 18.05 -4.36
CA ASP A 461 0.65 17.20 -5.00
C ASP A 461 0.36 17.66 -6.44
N THR A 462 1.42 17.71 -7.27
CA THR A 462 1.32 18.11 -8.68
C THR A 462 1.93 17.07 -9.60
N ALA A 463 1.38 16.94 -10.81
CA ALA A 463 1.95 16.08 -11.83
C ALA A 463 2.02 16.79 -13.18
N GLY A 464 3.14 16.61 -13.89
CA GLY A 464 3.35 17.03 -15.26
C GLY A 464 3.28 15.85 -16.23
N PHE A 465 2.78 16.09 -17.44
CA PHE A 465 2.65 15.09 -18.50
C PHE A 465 3.49 15.48 -19.70
N PHE A 466 4.18 14.50 -20.30
CA PHE A 466 5.13 14.74 -21.37
C PHE A 466 5.05 13.64 -22.42
N TYR A 467 5.42 13.99 -23.65
CA TYR A 467 5.65 13.05 -24.74
C TYR A 467 7.01 13.27 -25.38
N SER A 468 7.47 12.27 -26.10
CA SER A 468 8.67 12.34 -26.94
C SER A 468 8.49 11.46 -28.17
N LEU A 469 9.05 11.88 -29.31
CA LEU A 469 9.07 11.10 -30.55
C LEU A 469 10.39 10.35 -30.75
N ASP A 470 11.44 10.72 -30.03
CA ASP A 470 12.79 10.14 -30.11
C ASP A 470 13.25 9.43 -28.81
N GLY A 471 12.44 9.52 -27.73
CA GLY A 471 12.75 9.00 -26.40
C GLY A 471 13.81 9.78 -25.62
N LYS A 472 14.24 10.93 -26.12
CA LYS A 472 15.28 11.79 -25.53
C LYS A 472 14.77 13.20 -25.24
N SER A 473 14.13 13.81 -26.22
CA SER A 473 13.60 15.18 -26.15
C SER A 473 12.16 15.13 -25.65
N TRP A 474 11.93 15.62 -24.44
CA TRP A 474 10.61 15.60 -23.81
C TRP A 474 9.90 16.94 -23.95
N LEU A 475 8.70 16.91 -24.49
CA LEU A 475 7.83 18.06 -24.64
C LEU A 475 6.65 17.93 -23.68
N PRO A 476 6.26 19.00 -22.97
CA PRO A 476 5.07 18.98 -22.12
C PRO A 476 3.81 18.84 -22.98
N VAL A 477 2.77 18.26 -22.40
CA VAL A 477 1.43 18.17 -23.01
C VAL A 477 0.37 18.43 -21.95
N GLY A 478 -0.57 19.33 -22.27
CA GLY A 478 -1.62 19.78 -21.38
C GLY A 478 -1.12 20.66 -20.25
N LYS A 479 -1.93 20.74 -19.20
CA LYS A 479 -1.63 21.51 -17.99
C LYS A 479 -1.22 20.57 -16.87
N PRO A 480 -0.38 21.02 -15.93
CA PRO A 480 -0.10 20.25 -14.73
C PRO A 480 -1.38 19.89 -13.97
N LEU A 481 -1.48 18.63 -13.55
CA LEU A 481 -2.57 18.14 -12.70
C LEU A 481 -2.30 18.52 -11.26
N LYS A 482 -3.23 19.22 -10.61
CA LYS A 482 -3.28 19.30 -9.16
C LYS A 482 -3.92 18.04 -8.63
N MET A 483 -3.11 17.21 -8.00
CA MET A 483 -3.54 15.94 -7.42
C MET A 483 -4.24 16.17 -6.07
N SER A 484 -5.16 15.28 -5.70
CA SER A 484 -5.85 15.32 -4.41
C SER A 484 -6.26 13.91 -3.97
N TYR A 485 -6.07 13.62 -2.70
CA TYR A 485 -6.62 12.40 -2.11
C TYR A 485 -8.15 12.50 -2.08
N THR A 486 -8.85 11.52 -2.59
CA THR A 486 -10.31 11.57 -2.69
C THR A 486 -10.99 10.35 -2.07
N ILE A 487 -12.16 10.60 -1.49
CA ILE A 487 -13.17 9.60 -1.18
C ILE A 487 -14.16 9.63 -2.36
N PRO A 488 -14.53 8.51 -2.99
CA PRO A 488 -14.47 7.14 -2.47
C PRO A 488 -13.24 6.32 -2.85
N HIS A 489 -12.32 6.75 -3.74
CA HIS A 489 -11.20 5.90 -4.14
C HIS A 489 -10.35 5.43 -2.96
N PHE A 490 -10.16 6.28 -1.97
CA PHE A 490 -9.55 5.99 -0.67
C PHE A 490 -8.15 5.34 -0.77
N MET A 491 -7.38 5.80 -1.73
CA MET A 491 -6.00 5.36 -2.00
C MET A 491 -5.16 6.51 -2.55
N GLY A 492 -3.85 6.40 -2.46
CA GLY A 492 -2.90 7.28 -3.15
C GLY A 492 -2.98 7.12 -4.67
N TYR A 493 -2.46 8.11 -5.39
CA TYR A 493 -2.35 8.01 -6.84
C TYR A 493 -1.48 6.82 -7.25
N ARG A 494 -1.81 6.25 -8.42
CA ARG A 494 -1.05 5.13 -8.99
C ARG A 494 -0.70 5.42 -10.44
N TYR A 495 0.55 5.20 -10.81
CA TYR A 495 0.92 5.10 -12.23
C TYR A 495 0.12 3.99 -12.87
N SER A 496 -0.34 4.20 -14.10
CA SER A 496 -1.24 3.26 -14.77
C SER A 496 -0.96 3.16 -16.26
N LEU A 497 -0.93 1.93 -16.77
CA LEU A 497 -0.91 1.59 -18.18
C LEU A 497 -2.33 1.20 -18.58
N PHE A 498 -2.86 1.77 -19.63
CA PHE A 498 -4.24 1.55 -20.05
C PHE A 498 -4.38 1.46 -21.56
N ASN A 499 -5.40 0.72 -22.01
CA ASN A 499 -5.92 0.75 -23.36
C ASN A 499 -7.42 0.42 -23.30
N TYR A 500 -8.27 1.33 -23.77
CA TYR A 500 -9.70 1.10 -23.84
C TYR A 500 -10.30 1.66 -25.14
N ALA A 501 -11.43 1.08 -25.56
CA ALA A 501 -12.14 1.46 -26.76
C ALA A 501 -13.39 2.29 -26.44
N THR A 502 -13.66 3.32 -27.22
CA THR A 502 -14.89 4.13 -27.14
C THR A 502 -15.83 3.90 -28.32
N LYS A 503 -15.39 3.20 -29.38
CA LYS A 503 -16.19 2.95 -30.58
C LYS A 503 -16.19 1.50 -31.03
N GLN A 504 -15.04 0.87 -31.23
CA GLN A 504 -14.94 -0.51 -31.70
C GLN A 504 -13.87 -1.27 -30.92
N VAL A 505 -14.09 -2.56 -30.71
CA VAL A 505 -13.19 -3.44 -29.96
C VAL A 505 -12.20 -4.18 -30.86
N GLY A 506 -11.22 -4.86 -30.24
CA GLY A 506 -10.23 -5.72 -30.89
C GLY A 506 -9.00 -4.98 -31.39
N GLY A 507 -8.81 -3.70 -31.02
CA GLY A 507 -7.53 -3.03 -31.10
C GLY A 507 -6.62 -3.40 -29.95
N TYR A 508 -5.31 -3.12 -30.08
CA TYR A 508 -4.36 -3.34 -29.01
C TYR A 508 -3.18 -2.37 -29.07
N ALA A 509 -2.60 -2.11 -27.92
CA ALA A 509 -1.36 -1.34 -27.76
C ALA A 509 -0.31 -2.20 -27.09
N ASP A 510 0.94 -2.08 -27.52
CA ASP A 510 2.09 -2.82 -27.01
C ASP A 510 3.03 -1.87 -26.27
N PHE A 511 3.20 -2.09 -24.95
CA PHE A 511 4.10 -1.33 -24.09
C PHE A 511 5.45 -2.04 -24.01
N ASP A 512 6.52 -1.36 -24.46
CA ASP A 512 7.88 -1.87 -24.55
C ASP A 512 8.53 -1.98 -23.15
N TYR A 513 8.34 -0.94 -22.36
CA TYR A 513 8.84 -0.87 -20.98
C TYR A 513 7.97 0.03 -20.10
N PHE A 514 8.14 -0.11 -18.81
CA PHE A 514 7.78 0.85 -17.78
C PHE A 514 9.02 1.18 -16.96
N ARG A 515 9.49 2.41 -16.99
CA ARG A 515 10.65 2.85 -16.22
C ARG A 515 10.25 3.84 -15.16
N LEU A 516 10.60 3.54 -13.93
CA LEU A 516 10.31 4.34 -12.75
C LEU A 516 11.61 4.88 -12.16
N ILE A 517 11.63 6.17 -11.90
CA ILE A 517 12.74 6.88 -11.26
C ILE A 517 12.18 7.56 -10.02
N VAL A 518 12.90 7.48 -8.90
CA VAL A 518 12.57 8.17 -7.65
C VAL A 518 13.72 9.13 -7.33
N ASN A 519 13.39 10.40 -7.21
CA ASN A 519 14.36 11.43 -6.86
C ASN A 519 14.33 11.65 -5.34
N ASN A 520 15.40 11.24 -4.68
CA ASN A 520 15.57 11.36 -3.24
C ASN A 520 16.34 12.64 -2.82
N GLU A 521 16.70 13.49 -3.78
CA GLU A 521 17.41 14.73 -3.45
C GLU A 521 16.55 15.64 -2.57
N LYS A 522 17.11 15.98 -1.39
CA LYS A 522 16.52 16.90 -0.41
C LYS A 522 16.56 18.34 -0.89
#